data_dc7cddf51301e6bdd3bb52de8a98a289
#
_entry.id   dc7cddf51301e6bdd3bb52de8a98a289
#
_cell.length_a   1.000
_cell.length_b   1.000
_cell.length_c   1.000
_cell.angle_alpha   90.00
_cell.angle_beta   90.00
_cell.angle_gamma   90.00
#
_symmetry.space_group_name_H-M   'P 1'
#
loop_
_entity.id
_entity.type
_entity.pdbx_description
1 polymer ?
#
loop_
_entity_poly.entity_id
_entity_poly.type
_entity_poly.pdbx_seq_one_letter_code
_entity_poly.pdbx_strand_id
1 'polypeptide(L)'
;GMAIYHLRATMISRSAGRSATGAAAYRSGERIHDERTGLSFDYRARSGVEHVEILAPERSPEWVQDRAALWNAVERAETRKNSQVAREIRVALPAELDRTQRIDLVRDFCQRSFVDRGMVADIALHAPGLTGDERNHHAHILLTTREIDADGFTAKNRDWNAVAVLEDWREAWAHDTNAALERAGHELRIDHRTL
;
A
#
# COMPACT_ATOMS: atom_id res chain seq x y z
N GLY A 1 23.71 -15.67 3.16
CA GLY A 1 22.48 -16.42 3.04
C GLY A 1 21.34 -15.62 2.47
N MET A 2 20.26 -16.29 2.07
CA MET A 2 19.03 -15.65 1.60
C MET A 2 18.06 -15.43 2.76
N ALA A 3 17.52 -14.24 2.90
CA ALA A 3 16.35 -14.00 3.70
C ALA A 3 15.10 -14.12 2.81
N ILE A 4 13.99 -14.56 3.41
CA ILE A 4 12.72 -14.68 2.68
C ILE A 4 11.76 -13.65 3.26
N TYR A 5 11.36 -12.71 2.42
CA TYR A 5 10.35 -11.72 2.75
C TYR A 5 9.17 -11.91 1.80
N HIS A 6 8.01 -12.18 2.37
CA HIS A 6 6.81 -12.39 1.56
C HIS A 6 6.08 -11.08 1.32
N LEU A 7 5.70 -10.86 0.08
CA LEU A 7 4.70 -9.88 -0.26
C LEU A 7 3.33 -10.53 -0.05
N ARG A 8 2.48 -9.89 0.76
CA ARG A 8 1.11 -10.31 0.99
C ARG A 8 0.15 -9.35 0.33
N ALA A 9 -0.87 -9.89 -0.32
CA ALA A 9 -1.93 -9.12 -0.94
C ALA A 9 -3.28 -9.57 -0.37
N THR A 10 -4.07 -8.63 0.14
CA THR A 10 -5.41 -8.89 0.67
C THR A 10 -6.37 -7.83 0.18
N MET A 11 -7.65 -8.17 0.08
CA MET A 11 -8.69 -7.21 -0.27
C MET A 11 -9.35 -6.66 0.99
N ILE A 12 -9.63 -5.37 0.99
CA ILE A 12 -10.45 -4.73 2.01
C ILE A 12 -11.87 -4.70 1.48
N SER A 13 -12.76 -5.40 2.19
CA SER A 13 -14.12 -5.61 1.75
C SER A 13 -15.12 -5.02 2.73
N ARG A 14 -16.13 -4.37 2.17
CA ARG A 14 -17.21 -3.78 2.95
C ARG A 14 -18.05 -4.86 3.65
N SER A 15 -18.15 -6.05 3.05
CA SER A 15 -18.86 -7.18 3.64
C SER A 15 -18.24 -7.70 4.95
N ALA A 16 -16.95 -7.44 5.16
CA ALA A 16 -16.25 -7.78 6.40
C ALA A 16 -16.32 -6.64 7.45
N GLY A 17 -17.18 -5.65 7.25
CA GLY A 17 -17.31 -4.49 8.13
C GLY A 17 -16.16 -3.50 8.03
N ARG A 18 -15.38 -3.55 6.96
CA ARG A 18 -14.22 -2.71 6.76
C ARG A 18 -14.51 -1.57 5.78
N SER A 19 -13.71 -0.50 5.87
CA SER A 19 -13.80 0.64 4.97
C SER A 19 -12.40 1.05 4.50
N ALA A 20 -12.34 1.68 3.34
CA ALA A 20 -11.09 2.23 2.82
C ALA A 20 -10.60 3.39 3.70
N THR A 21 -11.52 4.23 4.16
CA THR A 21 -11.21 5.37 5.03
C THR A 21 -10.62 4.91 6.37
N GLY A 22 -11.21 3.91 7.01
CA GLY A 22 -10.70 3.34 8.25
C GLY A 22 -9.34 2.67 8.08
N ALA A 23 -9.17 1.93 6.99
CA ALA A 23 -7.90 1.30 6.66
C ALA A 23 -6.78 2.33 6.44
N ALA A 24 -7.08 3.40 5.70
CA ALA A 24 -6.12 4.47 5.46
C ALA A 24 -5.74 5.21 6.73
N ALA A 25 -6.72 5.54 7.58
CA ALA A 25 -6.48 6.22 8.85
C ALA A 25 -5.59 5.39 9.77
N TYR A 26 -5.88 4.09 9.89
CA TYR A 26 -5.11 3.18 10.73
C TYR A 26 -3.64 3.09 10.30
N ARG A 27 -3.41 2.93 8.99
CA ARG A 27 -2.06 2.74 8.45
C ARG A 27 -1.22 4.02 8.47
N SER A 28 -1.85 5.15 8.21
CA SER A 28 -1.16 6.45 8.20
C SER A 28 -0.99 7.07 9.59
N GLY A 29 -1.72 6.58 10.59
CA GLY A 29 -1.76 7.20 11.92
C GLY A 29 -2.45 8.55 11.91
N GLU A 30 -3.47 8.72 11.07
CA GLU A 30 -4.19 9.98 10.91
C GLU A 30 -5.64 9.86 11.37
N ARG A 31 -6.33 10.99 11.38
CA ARG A 31 -7.77 11.04 11.58
C ARG A 31 -8.44 11.25 10.24
N ILE A 32 -9.38 10.38 9.91
CA ILE A 32 -10.18 10.50 8.67
C ILE A 32 -11.65 10.41 9.03
N HIS A 33 -12.42 11.41 8.61
CA HIS A 33 -13.88 11.39 8.70
C HIS A 33 -14.42 10.64 7.48
N ASP A 34 -15.23 9.59 7.74
CA ASP A 34 -15.86 8.81 6.69
C ASP A 34 -17.22 9.42 6.36
N GLU A 35 -17.32 10.02 5.17
CA GLU A 35 -18.53 10.72 4.73
C GLU A 35 -19.71 9.78 4.54
N ARG A 36 -19.47 8.53 4.13
CA ARG A 36 -20.54 7.56 3.87
C ARG A 36 -21.28 7.15 5.14
N THR A 37 -20.57 6.96 6.24
CA THR A 37 -21.14 6.46 7.50
C THR A 37 -21.28 7.54 8.56
N GLY A 38 -20.59 8.68 8.41
CA GLY A 38 -20.51 9.72 9.43
C GLY A 38 -19.56 9.39 10.57
N LEU A 39 -18.86 8.25 10.51
CA LEU A 39 -17.87 7.87 11.52
C LEU A 39 -16.56 8.61 11.30
N SER A 40 -15.83 8.86 12.38
CA SER A 40 -14.47 9.36 12.31
C SER A 40 -13.53 8.30 12.84
N PHE A 41 -12.49 7.98 12.06
CA PHE A 41 -11.43 7.06 12.44
C PHE A 41 -10.23 7.90 12.87
N ASP A 42 -9.83 7.79 14.13
CA ASP A 42 -8.75 8.61 14.69
C ASP A 42 -7.65 7.72 15.26
N TYR A 43 -6.53 7.67 14.57
CA TYR A 43 -5.36 6.89 14.95
C TYR A 43 -4.13 7.78 15.16
N ARG A 44 -4.34 9.06 15.46
CA ARG A 44 -3.24 10.03 15.68
C ARG A 44 -2.38 9.69 16.90
N ALA A 45 -2.93 8.95 17.87
CA ALA A 45 -2.15 8.49 19.02
C ALA A 45 -1.25 7.28 18.70
N ARG A 46 -1.39 6.67 17.53
CA ARG A 46 -0.59 5.53 17.11
C ARG A 46 0.86 5.94 16.88
N SER A 47 1.79 5.18 17.46
CA SER A 47 3.23 5.40 17.27
C SER A 47 3.77 4.44 16.19
N GLY A 48 4.99 4.70 15.72
CA GLY A 48 5.71 3.81 14.83
C GLY A 48 5.51 4.06 13.35
N VAL A 49 4.68 5.02 12.96
CA VAL A 49 4.56 5.42 11.55
C VAL A 49 5.74 6.33 11.22
N GLU A 50 6.63 5.86 10.34
CA GLU A 50 7.85 6.58 10.01
C GLU A 50 7.71 7.48 8.79
N HIS A 51 6.87 7.10 7.84
CA HIS A 51 6.72 7.83 6.58
C HIS A 51 5.37 7.49 5.94
N VAL A 52 4.73 8.48 5.37
CA VAL A 52 3.51 8.32 4.57
C VAL A 52 3.62 9.16 3.30
N GLU A 53 3.14 8.62 2.19
CA GLU A 53 3.03 9.37 0.94
C GLU A 53 2.02 8.71 0.00
N ILE A 54 1.48 9.51 -0.92
CA ILE A 54 0.57 9.03 -1.95
C ILE A 54 1.21 9.24 -3.30
N LEU A 55 1.26 8.17 -4.10
CA LEU A 55 1.70 8.20 -5.49
C LEU A 55 0.50 7.97 -6.40
N ALA A 56 0.39 8.74 -7.46
CA ALA A 56 -0.74 8.65 -8.38
C ALA A 56 -0.29 8.83 -9.83
N PRO A 57 -1.03 8.26 -10.80
CA PRO A 57 -0.82 8.54 -12.21
C PRO A 57 -0.91 10.05 -12.48
N GLU A 58 -0.10 10.56 -13.41
CA GLU A 58 -0.05 11.99 -13.72
C GLU A 58 -1.40 12.60 -14.11
N ARG A 59 -2.26 11.81 -14.74
CA ARG A 59 -3.61 12.26 -15.15
C ARG A 59 -4.59 12.43 -14.00
N SER A 60 -4.20 12.05 -12.78
CA SER A 60 -5.07 12.08 -11.61
C SER A 60 -5.41 13.51 -11.20
N PRO A 61 -6.61 13.77 -10.64
CA PRO A 61 -6.90 15.08 -10.05
C PRO A 61 -6.04 15.33 -8.82
N GLU A 62 -5.79 16.61 -8.51
CA GLU A 62 -4.92 16.99 -7.39
C GLU A 62 -5.41 16.50 -6.03
N TRP A 63 -6.73 16.37 -5.85
CA TRP A 63 -7.29 15.95 -4.57
C TRP A 63 -6.89 14.53 -4.15
N VAL A 64 -6.35 13.70 -5.06
CA VAL A 64 -5.84 12.36 -4.68
C VAL A 64 -4.68 12.45 -3.71
N GLN A 65 -3.98 13.58 -3.62
CA GLN A 65 -2.90 13.79 -2.67
C GLN A 65 -3.39 14.07 -1.25
N ASP A 66 -4.66 14.38 -1.08
CA ASP A 66 -5.31 14.47 0.23
C ASP A 66 -5.88 13.11 0.59
N ARG A 67 -5.33 12.48 1.63
CA ARG A 67 -5.69 11.11 1.99
C ARG A 67 -7.17 10.94 2.31
N ALA A 68 -7.75 11.87 3.05
CA ALA A 68 -9.19 11.82 3.36
C ALA A 68 -10.03 11.98 2.09
N ALA A 69 -9.68 12.91 1.21
CA ALA A 69 -10.39 13.11 -0.05
C ALA A 69 -10.27 11.89 -0.96
N LEU A 70 -9.08 11.31 -1.04
CA LEU A 70 -8.82 10.11 -1.86
C LEU A 70 -9.73 8.95 -1.44
N TRP A 71 -9.69 8.58 -0.17
CA TRP A 71 -10.39 7.37 0.29
C TRP A 71 -11.89 7.57 0.45
N ASN A 72 -12.35 8.78 0.71
CA ASN A 72 -13.78 9.11 0.63
C ASN A 72 -14.27 9.04 -0.82
N ALA A 73 -13.49 9.45 -1.80
CA ALA A 73 -13.83 9.29 -3.22
C ALA A 73 -13.93 7.81 -3.61
N VAL A 74 -13.04 6.97 -3.11
CA VAL A 74 -13.12 5.52 -3.29
C VAL A 74 -14.43 4.98 -2.73
N GLU A 75 -14.78 5.37 -1.50
CA GLU A 75 -16.03 4.93 -0.87
C GLU A 75 -17.27 5.36 -1.67
N ARG A 76 -17.28 6.59 -2.18
CA ARG A 76 -18.40 7.08 -3.01
C ARG A 76 -18.55 6.32 -4.32
N ALA A 77 -17.45 5.86 -4.90
CA ALA A 77 -17.46 5.10 -6.15
C ALA A 77 -18.04 3.69 -5.98
N GLU A 78 -18.09 3.18 -4.76
CA GLU A 78 -18.59 1.84 -4.46
C GLU A 78 -20.00 1.91 -3.89
N THR A 79 -20.97 1.28 -4.58
CA THR A 79 -22.38 1.36 -4.23
C THR A 79 -22.93 0.06 -3.63
N ARG A 80 -22.19 -1.04 -3.70
CA ARG A 80 -22.65 -2.35 -3.25
C ARG A 80 -22.24 -2.61 -1.80
N LYS A 81 -23.08 -3.36 -1.07
CA LYS A 81 -22.82 -3.73 0.32
C LYS A 81 -21.60 -4.64 0.50
N ASN A 82 -21.22 -5.36 -0.53
CA ASN A 82 -20.10 -6.29 -0.53
C ASN A 82 -18.91 -5.82 -1.37
N SER A 83 -18.85 -4.53 -1.70
CA SER A 83 -17.77 -3.99 -2.52
C SER A 83 -16.39 -4.22 -1.89
N GLN A 84 -15.46 -4.62 -2.73
CA GLN A 84 -14.04 -4.57 -2.41
C GLN A 84 -13.58 -3.15 -2.68
N VAL A 85 -13.14 -2.45 -1.64
CA VAL A 85 -12.88 -1.01 -1.70
C VAL A 85 -11.41 -0.67 -1.87
N ALA A 86 -10.51 -1.59 -1.55
CA ALA A 86 -9.07 -1.39 -1.73
C ALA A 86 -8.36 -2.74 -1.70
N ARG A 87 -7.16 -2.76 -2.27
CA ARG A 87 -6.21 -3.87 -2.09
C ARG A 87 -5.10 -3.40 -1.16
N GLU A 88 -4.75 -4.22 -0.18
CA GLU A 88 -3.58 -3.98 0.64
C GLU A 88 -2.44 -4.86 0.18
N ILE A 89 -1.28 -4.25 0.01
CA ILE A 89 0.00 -4.94 -0.12
C ILE A 89 0.78 -4.68 1.16
N ARG A 90 1.32 -5.74 1.73
CA ARG A 90 2.20 -5.66 2.88
C ARG A 90 3.53 -6.33 2.55
N VAL A 91 4.63 -5.64 2.86
CA VAL A 91 5.99 -6.15 2.66
C VAL A 91 6.83 -5.90 3.90
N ALA A 92 7.71 -6.85 4.24
CA ALA A 92 8.75 -6.65 5.23
C ALA A 92 9.95 -5.98 4.57
N LEU A 93 10.59 -5.07 5.30
CA LEU A 93 11.72 -4.28 4.81
C LEU A 93 13.00 -4.73 5.49
N PRO A 94 14.13 -4.84 4.75
CA PRO A 94 15.40 -5.21 5.36
C PRO A 94 15.85 -4.19 6.41
N ALA A 95 16.22 -4.69 7.60
CA ALA A 95 16.75 -3.84 8.68
C ALA A 95 18.14 -3.27 8.33
N GLU A 96 18.82 -3.89 7.37
CA GLU A 96 20.15 -3.48 6.89
C GLU A 96 20.09 -2.15 6.12
N LEU A 97 18.93 -1.77 5.62
CA LEU A 97 18.71 -0.48 4.95
C LEU A 97 18.37 0.60 5.98
N ASP A 98 18.87 1.82 5.78
CA ASP A 98 18.43 2.96 6.58
C ASP A 98 17.05 3.46 6.15
N ARG A 99 16.51 4.46 6.87
CA ARG A 99 15.17 4.98 6.58
C ARG A 99 15.04 5.51 5.15
N THR A 100 16.02 6.30 4.69
CA THR A 100 16.00 6.87 3.33
C THR A 100 16.02 5.76 2.28
N GLN A 101 16.86 4.75 2.48
CA GLN A 101 16.94 3.61 1.57
C GLN A 101 15.64 2.81 1.55
N ARG A 102 15.00 2.62 2.71
CA ARG A 102 13.70 1.93 2.77
C ARG A 102 12.60 2.72 2.06
N ILE A 103 12.55 4.04 2.26
CA ILE A 103 11.58 4.89 1.57
C ILE A 103 11.78 4.83 0.06
N ASP A 104 13.00 4.97 -0.41
CA ASP A 104 13.31 4.92 -1.85
C ASP A 104 12.94 3.57 -2.46
N LEU A 105 13.25 2.48 -1.77
CA LEU A 105 12.91 1.13 -2.22
C LEU A 105 11.38 0.99 -2.42
N VAL A 106 10.61 1.35 -1.42
CA VAL A 106 9.14 1.21 -1.49
C VAL A 106 8.55 2.14 -2.53
N ARG A 107 9.01 3.39 -2.59
CA ARG A 107 8.55 4.37 -3.58
C ARG A 107 8.78 3.88 -5.01
N ASP A 108 9.99 3.43 -5.31
CA ASP A 108 10.34 2.97 -6.66
C ASP A 108 9.59 1.70 -7.04
N PHE A 109 9.46 0.76 -6.11
CA PHE A 109 8.67 -0.43 -6.33
C PHE A 109 7.20 -0.09 -6.62
N CYS A 110 6.59 0.78 -5.82
CA CYS A 110 5.20 1.18 -6.01
C CYS A 110 4.98 1.93 -7.32
N GLN A 111 5.91 2.80 -7.70
CA GLN A 111 5.80 3.53 -8.95
C GLN A 111 5.75 2.57 -10.13
N ARG A 112 6.69 1.65 -10.21
CA ARG A 112 6.77 0.71 -11.35
C ARG A 112 5.69 -0.35 -11.34
N SER A 113 5.37 -0.89 -10.17
CA SER A 113 4.47 -2.05 -10.07
C SER A 113 3.00 -1.66 -10.04
N PHE A 114 2.67 -0.51 -9.47
CA PHE A 114 1.28 -0.11 -9.25
C PHE A 114 0.88 1.15 -10.01
N VAL A 115 1.61 2.23 -9.84
CA VAL A 115 1.23 3.54 -10.40
C VAL A 115 1.33 3.53 -11.92
N ASP A 116 2.38 2.92 -12.47
CA ASP A 116 2.55 2.79 -13.91
C ASP A 116 1.47 1.90 -14.56
N ARG A 117 0.81 1.04 -13.78
CA ARG A 117 -0.35 0.27 -14.23
C ARG A 117 -1.66 1.06 -14.16
N GLY A 118 -1.68 2.19 -13.47
CA GLY A 118 -2.87 3.05 -13.35
C GLY A 118 -3.48 3.14 -11.96
N MET A 119 -2.88 2.51 -10.96
CA MET A 119 -3.35 2.55 -9.57
C MET A 119 -2.86 3.80 -8.85
N VAL A 120 -3.66 4.28 -7.89
CA VAL A 120 -3.17 5.19 -6.86
C VAL A 120 -2.68 4.34 -5.70
N ALA A 121 -1.51 4.66 -5.18
CA ALA A 121 -0.87 3.94 -4.09
C ALA A 121 -0.67 4.85 -2.87
N ASP A 122 -1.26 4.47 -1.75
CA ASP A 122 -1.10 5.15 -0.46
C ASP A 122 -0.15 4.33 0.41
N ILE A 123 1.03 4.87 0.64
CA ILE A 123 2.15 4.17 1.26
C ILE A 123 2.31 4.61 2.71
N ALA A 124 2.48 3.65 3.62
CA ALA A 124 2.86 3.91 5.00
C ALA A 124 3.97 2.95 5.41
N LEU A 125 5.09 3.51 5.89
CA LEU A 125 6.21 2.75 6.42
C LEU A 125 6.13 2.77 7.95
N HIS A 126 6.31 1.60 8.55
CA HIS A 126 6.22 1.41 9.99
C HIS A 126 7.51 0.83 10.55
N ALA A 127 7.88 1.33 11.73
CA ALA A 127 8.95 0.75 12.54
C ALA A 127 8.49 -0.57 13.18
N PRO A 128 9.42 -1.43 13.61
CA PRO A 128 9.06 -2.62 14.38
C PRO A 128 8.24 -2.26 15.61
N GLY A 129 7.18 -3.03 15.85
CA GLY A 129 6.35 -2.87 17.04
C GLY A 129 6.96 -3.53 18.25
N LEU A 130 6.55 -3.09 19.45
CA LEU A 130 6.97 -3.67 20.73
C LEU A 130 6.19 -4.94 21.09
N THR A 131 5.04 -5.15 20.43
CA THR A 131 4.13 -6.26 20.68
C THR A 131 3.67 -6.89 19.39
N GLY A 132 3.35 -8.19 19.43
CA GLY A 132 2.82 -8.91 18.26
C GLY A 132 3.88 -9.34 17.26
N ASP A 133 3.46 -9.55 16.02
CA ASP A 133 4.29 -10.10 14.95
C ASP A 133 5.09 -9.04 14.17
N GLU A 134 4.99 -7.79 14.57
CA GLU A 134 5.61 -6.64 13.90
C GLU A 134 7.08 -6.50 14.28
N ARG A 135 7.90 -7.52 13.98
CA ARG A 135 9.32 -7.57 14.35
C ARG A 135 10.24 -6.85 13.39
N ASN A 136 9.76 -6.60 12.17
CA ASN A 136 10.54 -5.99 11.11
C ASN A 136 9.98 -4.61 10.77
N HIS A 137 10.86 -3.75 10.23
CA HIS A 137 10.36 -2.63 9.46
C HIS A 137 9.46 -3.18 8.35
N HIS A 138 8.35 -2.52 8.09
CA HIS A 138 7.41 -3.00 7.08
C HIS A 138 6.68 -1.83 6.43
N ALA A 139 6.10 -2.09 5.28
CA ALA A 139 5.27 -1.13 4.58
C ALA A 139 3.87 -1.71 4.36
N HIS A 140 2.88 -0.86 4.53
CA HIS A 140 1.51 -1.09 4.08
C HIS A 140 1.25 -0.18 2.90
N ILE A 141 0.73 -0.74 1.83
CA ILE A 141 0.40 -0.02 0.62
C ILE A 141 -1.07 -0.27 0.31
N LEU A 142 -1.88 0.79 0.36
CA LEU A 142 -3.28 0.70 -0.04
C LEU A 142 -3.39 1.10 -1.51
N LEU A 143 -3.99 0.22 -2.30
CA LEU A 143 -4.14 0.40 -3.74
C LEU A 143 -5.60 0.57 -4.10
N THR A 144 -5.87 1.46 -5.02
CA THR A 144 -7.20 1.62 -5.61
C THR A 144 -7.50 0.48 -6.59
N THR A 145 -8.77 0.23 -6.83
CA THR A 145 -9.23 -0.89 -7.69
C THR A 145 -9.84 -0.39 -9.00
N ARG A 146 -9.99 0.93 -9.14
CA ARG A 146 -10.59 1.55 -10.31
C ARG A 146 -9.56 2.35 -11.09
N GLU A 147 -9.77 2.43 -12.39
CA GLU A 147 -9.08 3.37 -13.25
C GLU A 147 -9.40 4.80 -12.80
N ILE A 148 -8.49 5.73 -13.07
CA ILE A 148 -8.65 7.13 -12.71
C ILE A 148 -8.30 8.03 -13.90
N ASP A 149 -9.06 9.10 -14.07
CA ASP A 149 -8.77 10.17 -15.04
C ASP A 149 -8.84 11.53 -14.33
N ALA A 150 -8.79 12.61 -15.09
CA ALA A 150 -8.82 13.97 -14.54
C ALA A 150 -10.09 14.29 -13.73
N ASP A 151 -11.18 13.57 -13.98
CA ASP A 151 -12.46 13.76 -13.29
C ASP A 151 -12.64 12.83 -12.10
N GLY A 152 -11.73 11.89 -11.89
CA GLY A 152 -11.77 10.95 -10.78
C GLY A 152 -11.85 9.48 -11.19
N PHE A 153 -12.39 8.66 -10.30
CA PHE A 153 -12.45 7.20 -10.51
C PHE A 153 -13.52 6.83 -11.55
N THR A 154 -13.16 5.86 -12.39
CA THR A 154 -14.02 5.29 -13.44
C THR A 154 -14.28 3.80 -13.17
N ALA A 155 -14.15 2.92 -14.17
CA ALA A 155 -14.47 1.50 -14.03
C ALA A 155 -13.43 0.73 -13.24
N LYS A 156 -13.87 -0.34 -12.55
CA LYS A 156 -12.95 -1.30 -11.94
C LYS A 156 -12.09 -1.97 -13.01
N ASN A 157 -10.81 -2.13 -12.70
CA ASN A 157 -9.90 -2.90 -13.53
C ASN A 157 -9.70 -4.29 -12.93
N ARG A 158 -10.43 -5.27 -13.44
CA ARG A 158 -10.41 -6.64 -12.91
C ARG A 158 -9.16 -7.42 -13.35
N ASP A 159 -8.43 -6.93 -14.36
CA ASP A 159 -7.17 -7.55 -14.79
C ASP A 159 -6.11 -7.48 -13.69
N TRP A 160 -6.22 -6.49 -12.80
CA TRP A 160 -5.32 -6.35 -11.64
C TRP A 160 -5.49 -7.49 -10.62
N ASN A 161 -6.57 -8.27 -10.72
CA ASN A 161 -6.82 -9.41 -9.84
C ASN A 161 -6.18 -10.71 -10.33
N ALA A 162 -5.56 -10.71 -11.50
CA ALA A 162 -5.00 -11.92 -12.09
C ALA A 162 -3.84 -12.46 -11.24
N VAL A 163 -3.77 -13.79 -11.13
CA VAL A 163 -2.70 -14.47 -10.40
C VAL A 163 -1.32 -14.10 -10.97
N ALA A 164 -1.23 -14.00 -12.30
CA ALA A 164 0.01 -13.61 -12.96
C ALA A 164 0.49 -12.21 -12.53
N VAL A 165 -0.41 -11.28 -12.28
CA VAL A 165 -0.08 -9.93 -11.80
C VAL A 165 0.49 -10.00 -10.37
N LEU A 166 -0.10 -10.81 -9.50
CA LEU A 166 0.42 -11.01 -8.14
C LEU A 166 1.83 -11.62 -8.17
N GLU A 167 2.05 -12.60 -9.03
CA GLU A 167 3.39 -13.21 -9.18
C GLU A 167 4.40 -12.19 -9.72
N ASP A 168 4.01 -11.31 -10.65
CA ASP A 168 4.85 -10.21 -11.11
C ASP A 168 5.24 -9.28 -9.97
N TRP A 169 4.31 -8.95 -9.08
CA TRP A 169 4.59 -8.09 -7.93
C TRP A 169 5.58 -8.74 -6.95
N ARG A 170 5.42 -10.04 -6.70
CA ARG A 170 6.33 -10.80 -5.83
C ARG A 170 7.75 -10.84 -6.38
N GLU A 171 7.86 -11.13 -7.68
CA GLU A 171 9.15 -11.16 -8.38
C GLU A 171 9.80 -9.77 -8.41
N ALA A 172 9.02 -8.72 -8.72
CA ALA A 172 9.50 -7.34 -8.75
C ALA A 172 9.97 -6.89 -7.37
N TRP A 173 9.24 -7.25 -6.30
CA TRP A 173 9.64 -6.91 -4.94
C TRP A 173 10.98 -7.54 -4.57
N ALA A 174 11.18 -8.83 -4.88
CA ALA A 174 12.45 -9.50 -4.63
C ALA A 174 13.58 -8.85 -5.43
N HIS A 175 13.34 -8.55 -6.70
CA HIS A 175 14.33 -7.91 -7.57
C HIS A 175 14.72 -6.53 -7.03
N ASP A 176 13.75 -5.69 -6.70
CA ASP A 176 14.00 -4.32 -6.24
C ASP A 176 14.69 -4.30 -4.87
N THR A 177 14.28 -5.20 -3.97
CA THR A 177 14.91 -5.35 -2.65
C THR A 177 16.36 -5.78 -2.78
N ASN A 178 16.63 -6.78 -3.63
CA ASN A 178 17.99 -7.25 -3.87
C ASN A 178 18.87 -6.17 -4.50
N ALA A 179 18.33 -5.39 -5.42
CA ALA A 179 19.07 -4.27 -6.01
C ALA A 179 19.39 -3.20 -4.96
N ALA A 180 18.46 -2.90 -4.06
CA ALA A 180 18.69 -1.95 -2.97
C ALA A 180 19.76 -2.43 -1.99
N LEU A 181 19.71 -3.72 -1.62
CA LEU A 181 20.72 -4.35 -0.75
C LEU A 181 22.11 -4.30 -1.39
N GLU A 182 22.20 -4.61 -2.68
CA GLU A 182 23.45 -4.55 -3.42
C GLU A 182 24.03 -3.13 -3.46
N ARG A 183 23.21 -2.12 -3.77
CA ARG A 183 23.65 -0.72 -3.76
C ARG A 183 24.13 -0.28 -2.38
N ALA A 184 23.56 -0.82 -1.32
CA ALA A 184 23.97 -0.53 0.06
C ALA A 184 25.18 -1.36 0.53
N GLY A 185 25.72 -2.25 -0.32
CA GLY A 185 26.90 -3.06 -0.03
C GLY A 185 26.61 -4.31 0.78
N HIS A 186 25.37 -4.78 0.84
CA HIS A 186 25.00 -6.00 1.58
C HIS A 186 24.97 -7.21 0.68
N GLU A 187 25.40 -8.35 1.21
CA GLU A 187 25.38 -9.65 0.52
C GLU A 187 24.06 -10.39 0.69
N LEU A 188 23.27 -10.01 1.69
CA LEU A 188 21.96 -10.62 1.94
C LEU A 188 21.05 -10.44 0.73
N ARG A 189 20.29 -11.48 0.41
CA ARG A 189 19.30 -11.46 -0.68
C ARG A 189 18.00 -12.07 -0.22
N ILE A 190 16.92 -11.71 -0.91
CA ILE A 190 15.60 -12.30 -0.68
C ILE A 190 15.17 -13.11 -1.90
N ASP A 191 14.23 -14.02 -1.68
CA ASP A 191 13.64 -14.87 -2.71
C ASP A 191 12.13 -14.64 -2.71
N HIS A 192 11.55 -14.43 -3.90
CA HIS A 192 10.11 -14.19 -4.06
C HIS A 192 9.28 -15.47 -3.99
N ARG A 193 9.91 -16.63 -4.08
CA ARG A 193 9.21 -17.92 -4.08
C ARG A 193 8.67 -18.23 -2.70
N THR A 194 7.47 -18.78 -2.66
CA THR A 194 6.91 -19.32 -1.42
C THR A 194 7.59 -20.64 -1.06
N LEU A 195 7.76 -20.84 0.22
CA LEU A 195 8.25 -22.11 0.73
C LEU A 195 7.13 -23.15 0.76
#